data_2b2d692d32cd6726597a2850aa5ff220
#
_entry.id   2b2d692d32cd6726597a2850aa5ff220
#
_cell.length_a   1.000
_cell.length_b   1.000
_cell.length_c   1.000
_cell.angle_alpha   90.00
_cell.angle_beta   90.00
_cell.angle_gamma   90.00
#
_symmetry.space_group_name_H-M   'P 1'
#
loop_
_entity.id
_entity.type
_entity.pdbx_description
1 polymer ?
#
loop_
_entity_poly.entity_id
_entity_poly.type
_entity_poly.pdbx_seq_one_letter_code
_entity_poly.pdbx_strand_id
1 'polypeptide(L)'
;MRHCLSPWNWLLLCLSLLLSACSSYAPPSSLAGMSRDDLVARMGPPDMERRVDAGTRLEFPRGPYGQHTWFVYFDAAGRAVRAEQVLTEQNFNRILPGMAQDDVRQLLGRPSQVQGLARARGVVWSYRYENQFCNWFQVELSLQQQVRSAGYGQPPECERRDGIFRMPGMR
;
A
#
# COMPACT_ATOMS: atom_id res chain seq x y z
N MET A 1 44.89 2.22 -30.83
CA MET A 1 45.02 3.03 -29.60
C MET A 1 44.04 2.51 -28.59
N ARG A 2 44.50 1.80 -27.56
CA ARG A 2 43.64 1.27 -26.47
C ARG A 2 43.62 2.32 -25.39
N HIS A 3 42.51 3.03 -25.22
CA HIS A 3 42.32 3.92 -24.09
C HIS A 3 42.08 3.07 -22.83
N CYS A 4 43.13 2.88 -22.04
CA CYS A 4 42.99 2.38 -20.67
C CYS A 4 42.26 3.44 -19.86
N LEU A 5 40.98 3.20 -19.53
CA LEU A 5 40.26 4.03 -18.59
C LEU A 5 40.92 3.87 -17.22
N SER A 6 41.28 5.00 -16.60
CA SER A 6 41.86 5.06 -15.26
C SER A 6 40.94 4.36 -14.25
N PRO A 7 41.47 3.63 -13.24
CA PRO A 7 40.65 3.00 -12.21
C PRO A 7 39.73 3.98 -11.46
N TRP A 8 40.07 5.25 -11.44
CA TRP A 8 39.26 6.32 -10.87
C TRP A 8 37.96 6.56 -11.66
N ASN A 9 38.02 6.46 -13.00
CA ASN A 9 36.83 6.59 -13.84
C ASN A 9 35.85 5.41 -13.66
N TRP A 10 36.37 4.22 -13.40
CA TRP A 10 35.54 3.06 -13.04
C TRP A 10 34.85 3.23 -11.70
N LEU A 11 35.53 3.80 -10.71
CA LEU A 11 34.96 4.08 -9.38
C LEU A 11 33.87 5.12 -9.43
N LEU A 12 34.04 6.18 -10.23
CA LEU A 12 33.01 7.21 -10.47
C LEU A 12 31.80 6.65 -11.23
N LEU A 13 32.02 5.75 -12.20
CA LEU A 13 30.92 5.09 -12.93
C LEU A 13 30.13 4.15 -12.03
N CYS A 14 30.78 3.38 -11.16
CA CYS A 14 30.10 2.52 -10.18
C CYS A 14 29.35 3.34 -9.13
N LEU A 15 29.90 4.46 -8.68
CA LEU A 15 29.25 5.33 -7.69
C LEU A 15 28.00 6.02 -8.27
N SER A 16 28.01 6.40 -9.56
CA SER A 16 26.85 6.99 -10.22
C SER A 16 25.69 6.00 -10.43
N LEU A 17 25.99 4.72 -10.57
CA LEU A 17 24.97 3.64 -10.68
C LEU A 17 24.29 3.32 -9.35
N LEU A 18 24.93 3.59 -8.23
CA LEU A 18 24.35 3.35 -6.89
C LEU A 18 23.36 4.44 -6.45
N LEU A 19 23.38 5.62 -7.07
CA LEU A 19 22.49 6.74 -6.72
C LEU A 19 21.10 6.68 -7.34
N SER A 20 20.85 5.73 -8.24
CA SER A 20 19.55 5.61 -8.98
C SER A 20 18.49 4.77 -8.27
N ALA A 21 18.75 4.24 -7.08
CA ALA A 21 17.89 3.23 -6.41
C ALA A 21 16.84 3.82 -5.46
N CYS A 22 16.48 5.10 -5.55
CA CYS A 22 15.29 5.60 -4.86
C CYS A 22 14.04 5.19 -5.64
N SER A 23 13.56 3.96 -5.45
CA SER A 23 12.26 3.55 -5.96
C SER A 23 11.17 4.27 -5.17
N SER A 24 10.56 5.28 -5.76
CA SER A 24 9.34 5.88 -5.21
C SER A 24 8.20 4.88 -5.31
N TYR A 25 7.46 4.68 -4.23
CA TYR A 25 6.23 3.89 -4.24
C TYR A 25 5.05 4.62 -4.90
N ALA A 26 5.20 5.92 -5.16
CA ALA A 26 4.20 6.75 -5.80
C ALA A 26 4.19 6.57 -7.33
N PRO A 27 3.03 6.75 -7.98
CA PRO A 27 2.96 6.87 -9.43
C PRO A 27 3.85 8.00 -9.95
N PRO A 28 4.27 7.93 -11.23
CA PRO A 28 5.06 9.00 -11.85
C PRO A 28 4.35 10.35 -11.77
N SER A 29 5.08 11.43 -11.57
CA SER A 29 4.52 12.80 -11.58
C SER A 29 3.90 13.17 -12.93
N SER A 30 4.39 12.57 -14.03
CA SER A 30 3.87 12.72 -15.41
C SER A 30 2.79 11.69 -15.75
N LEU A 31 1.96 11.29 -14.78
CA LEU A 31 0.94 10.25 -14.93
C LEU A 31 -0.11 10.61 -15.99
N ALA A 32 -0.57 11.85 -16.04
CA ALA A 32 -1.69 12.28 -16.88
C ALA A 32 -1.43 11.96 -18.38
N GLY A 33 -2.37 11.31 -19.03
CA GLY A 33 -2.28 10.87 -20.41
C GLY A 33 -1.45 9.61 -20.65
N MET A 34 -0.83 9.04 -19.62
CA MET A 34 -0.04 7.80 -19.74
C MET A 34 -0.92 6.62 -20.10
N SER A 35 -0.43 5.74 -20.98
CA SER A 35 -1.13 4.51 -21.29
C SER A 35 -1.07 3.52 -20.11
N ARG A 36 -1.99 2.55 -20.11
CA ARG A 36 -1.97 1.45 -19.13
C ARG A 36 -0.64 0.70 -19.15
N ASP A 37 -0.14 0.37 -20.34
CA ASP A 37 1.07 -0.45 -20.50
C ASP A 37 2.33 0.30 -20.03
N ASP A 38 2.43 1.60 -20.33
CA ASP A 38 3.51 2.43 -19.82
C ASP A 38 3.50 2.56 -18.30
N LEU A 39 2.30 2.66 -17.71
CA LEU A 39 2.16 2.69 -16.25
C LEU A 39 2.59 1.35 -15.63
N VAL A 40 2.11 0.24 -16.19
CA VAL A 40 2.45 -1.11 -15.70
C VAL A 40 3.95 -1.39 -15.86
N ALA A 41 4.57 -0.93 -16.93
CA ALA A 41 6.02 -1.04 -17.13
C ALA A 41 6.82 -0.30 -16.03
N ARG A 42 6.29 0.81 -15.50
CA ARG A 42 6.95 1.62 -14.44
C ARG A 42 6.61 1.16 -13.03
N MET A 43 5.34 0.81 -12.79
CA MET A 43 4.86 0.45 -11.46
C MET A 43 4.82 -1.05 -11.21
N GLY A 44 5.03 -1.88 -12.24
CA GLY A 44 4.79 -3.32 -12.17
C GLY A 44 3.30 -3.66 -12.31
N PRO A 45 2.92 -4.95 -12.25
CA PRO A 45 1.54 -5.37 -12.42
C PRO A 45 0.64 -4.82 -11.31
N PRO A 46 -0.62 -4.43 -11.64
CA PRO A 46 -1.62 -4.10 -10.64
C PRO A 46 -2.08 -5.38 -9.90
N ASP A 47 -2.53 -5.22 -8.66
CA ASP A 47 -3.15 -6.31 -7.88
C ASP A 47 -4.60 -6.56 -8.35
N MET A 48 -5.29 -5.50 -8.76
CA MET A 48 -6.68 -5.55 -9.19
C MET A 48 -6.95 -4.52 -10.28
N GLU A 49 -7.87 -4.88 -11.17
CA GLU A 49 -8.47 -4.00 -12.15
C GLU A 49 -9.99 -3.99 -11.96
N ARG A 50 -10.59 -2.80 -11.92
CA ARG A 50 -12.04 -2.61 -11.76
C ARG A 50 -12.57 -1.64 -12.78
N ARG A 51 -13.77 -1.93 -13.31
CA ARG A 51 -14.54 -0.92 -14.02
C ARG A 51 -15.10 0.09 -13.04
N VAL A 52 -15.03 1.35 -13.41
CA VAL A 52 -15.63 2.50 -12.71
C VAL A 52 -16.40 3.34 -13.75
N ASP A 53 -17.26 4.25 -13.30
CA ASP A 53 -18.28 4.93 -14.10
C ASP A 53 -17.89 5.30 -15.53
N ALA A 54 -16.72 5.89 -15.75
CA ALA A 54 -16.28 6.38 -17.06
C ALA A 54 -14.99 5.71 -17.57
N GLY A 55 -14.59 4.57 -16.99
CA GLY A 55 -13.34 3.94 -17.40
C GLY A 55 -12.92 2.77 -16.54
N THR A 56 -11.63 2.73 -16.19
CA THR A 56 -11.02 1.64 -15.43
C THR A 56 -10.17 2.20 -14.29
N ARG A 57 -10.15 1.48 -13.17
CA ARG A 57 -9.24 1.73 -12.04
C ARG A 57 -8.29 0.56 -11.87
N LEU A 58 -7.00 0.85 -11.80
CA LEU A 58 -5.96 -0.11 -11.41
C LEU A 58 -5.55 0.13 -9.96
N GLU A 59 -5.31 -0.96 -9.22
CA GLU A 59 -4.96 -0.94 -7.80
C GLU A 59 -3.52 -1.42 -7.63
N PHE A 60 -2.68 -0.61 -6.99
CA PHE A 60 -1.25 -0.89 -6.79
C PHE A 60 -0.89 -0.82 -5.31
N PRO A 61 -0.97 -1.93 -4.56
CA PRO A 61 -0.36 -2.00 -3.23
C PRO A 61 1.16 -2.00 -3.37
N ARG A 62 1.83 -1.07 -2.73
CA ARG A 62 3.28 -0.85 -2.80
C ARG A 62 3.89 -0.66 -1.41
N GLY A 63 5.20 -0.80 -1.34
CA GLY A 63 5.91 -0.76 -0.07
C GLY A 63 5.76 -2.04 0.77
N PRO A 64 6.41 -2.10 1.93
CA PRO A 64 6.27 -3.22 2.85
C PRO A 64 4.80 -3.42 3.24
N TYR A 65 4.28 -4.63 3.06
CA TYR A 65 2.88 -4.97 3.40
C TYR A 65 1.80 -4.12 2.72
N GLY A 66 2.10 -3.45 1.58
CA GLY A 66 1.14 -2.60 0.89
C GLY A 66 0.82 -1.29 1.60
N GLN A 67 1.75 -0.73 2.38
CA GLN A 67 1.58 0.55 3.11
C GLN A 67 1.18 1.73 2.23
N HIS A 68 1.47 1.65 0.94
CA HIS A 68 1.13 2.65 -0.06
C HIS A 68 0.23 1.99 -1.11
N THR A 69 -1.07 2.03 -0.91
CA THR A 69 -2.02 1.53 -1.91
C THR A 69 -2.49 2.67 -2.79
N TRP A 70 -2.11 2.60 -4.07
CA TRP A 70 -2.46 3.59 -5.06
C TRP A 70 -3.58 3.11 -5.97
N PHE A 71 -4.61 3.93 -6.14
CA PHE A 71 -5.61 3.77 -7.17
C PHE A 71 -5.29 4.71 -8.32
N VAL A 72 -5.14 4.16 -9.52
CA VAL A 72 -4.92 4.92 -10.74
C VAL A 72 -6.14 4.76 -11.63
N TYR A 73 -6.73 5.88 -12.01
CA TYR A 73 -7.95 5.95 -12.82
C TYR A 73 -7.63 6.27 -14.26
N PHE A 74 -8.28 5.55 -15.15
CA PHE A 74 -8.17 5.69 -16.59
C PHE A 74 -9.52 6.10 -17.16
N ASP A 75 -9.50 6.94 -18.18
CA ASP A 75 -10.68 7.29 -18.95
C ASP A 75 -11.10 6.17 -19.92
N ALA A 76 -12.18 6.40 -20.67
CA ALA A 76 -12.69 5.44 -21.68
C ALA A 76 -11.70 5.22 -22.84
N ALA A 77 -10.75 6.12 -23.07
CA ALA A 77 -9.69 5.99 -24.07
C ALA A 77 -8.46 5.22 -23.53
N GLY A 78 -8.50 4.74 -22.28
CA GLY A 78 -7.41 4.03 -21.63
C GLY A 78 -6.23 4.93 -21.26
N ARG A 79 -6.47 6.22 -21.02
CA ARG A 79 -5.47 7.18 -20.59
C ARG A 79 -5.62 7.48 -19.10
N ALA A 80 -4.48 7.47 -18.38
CA ALA A 80 -4.47 7.78 -16.96
C ALA A 80 -4.87 9.25 -16.72
N VAL A 81 -5.83 9.48 -15.83
CA VAL A 81 -6.37 10.83 -15.53
C VAL A 81 -5.99 11.29 -14.14
N ARG A 82 -5.90 10.38 -13.16
CA ARG A 82 -5.52 10.71 -11.77
C ARG A 82 -5.04 9.48 -11.02
N ALA A 83 -4.29 9.73 -9.96
CA ALA A 83 -3.94 8.72 -8.97
C ALA A 83 -4.22 9.26 -7.57
N GLU A 84 -4.53 8.34 -6.65
CA GLU A 84 -4.70 8.67 -5.22
C GLU A 84 -4.15 7.57 -4.34
N GLN A 85 -3.49 7.94 -3.24
CA GLN A 85 -3.13 7.03 -2.16
C GLN A 85 -4.35 6.89 -1.25
N VAL A 86 -4.84 5.65 -1.12
CA VAL A 86 -6.14 5.41 -0.47
C VAL A 86 -6.06 5.03 1.01
N LEU A 87 -4.88 4.60 1.50
CA LEU A 87 -4.70 4.27 2.91
C LEU A 87 -4.41 5.53 3.72
N THR A 88 -5.45 6.32 3.93
CA THR A 88 -5.43 7.60 4.64
C THR A 88 -6.49 7.63 5.73
N GLU A 89 -6.24 8.40 6.80
CA GLU A 89 -7.21 8.59 7.88
C GLU A 89 -8.55 9.12 7.37
N GLN A 90 -8.53 9.97 6.34
CA GLN A 90 -9.76 10.46 5.71
C GLN A 90 -10.61 9.32 5.15
N ASN A 91 -10.02 8.34 4.47
CA ASN A 91 -10.73 7.18 3.97
C ASN A 91 -11.10 6.18 5.08
N PHE A 92 -10.24 6.02 6.08
CA PHE A 92 -10.54 5.17 7.24
C PHE A 92 -11.77 5.65 8.00
N ASN A 93 -11.93 6.95 8.19
CA ASN A 93 -13.09 7.57 8.85
C ASN A 93 -14.42 7.38 8.08
N ARG A 94 -14.37 6.94 6.83
CA ARG A 94 -15.55 6.61 6.02
C ARG A 94 -16.04 5.18 6.25
N ILE A 95 -15.25 4.35 6.94
CA ILE A 95 -15.63 2.96 7.22
C ILE A 95 -16.55 2.94 8.44
N LEU A 96 -17.82 2.61 8.20
CA LEU A 96 -18.87 2.64 9.22
C LEU A 96 -19.44 1.23 9.47
N PRO A 97 -19.92 0.94 10.69
CA PRO A 97 -20.64 -0.29 10.97
C PRO A 97 -21.82 -0.51 10.02
N GLY A 98 -22.00 -1.74 9.57
CA GLY A 98 -23.01 -2.12 8.59
C GLY A 98 -22.59 -1.99 7.12
N MET A 99 -21.48 -1.33 6.83
CA MET A 99 -20.93 -1.23 5.48
C MET A 99 -20.60 -2.62 4.92
N ALA A 100 -20.89 -2.86 3.63
CA ALA A 100 -20.55 -4.12 3.00
C ALA A 100 -19.02 -4.26 2.80
N GLN A 101 -18.54 -5.48 2.84
CA GLN A 101 -17.13 -5.81 2.59
C GLN A 101 -16.62 -5.24 1.27
N ASP A 102 -17.44 -5.29 0.23
CA ASP A 102 -17.06 -4.78 -1.10
C ASP A 102 -16.91 -3.26 -1.12
N ASP A 103 -17.70 -2.53 -0.33
CA ASP A 103 -17.56 -1.07 -0.20
C ASP A 103 -16.24 -0.71 0.50
N VAL A 104 -15.86 -1.50 1.53
CA VAL A 104 -14.54 -1.35 2.17
C VAL A 104 -13.42 -1.56 1.15
N ARG A 105 -13.53 -2.60 0.31
CA ARG A 105 -12.57 -2.85 -0.77
C ARG A 105 -12.56 -1.76 -1.84
N GLN A 106 -13.69 -1.17 -2.13
CA GLN A 106 -13.75 -0.05 -3.07
C GLN A 106 -13.05 1.19 -2.53
N LEU A 107 -13.07 1.40 -1.21
CA LEU A 107 -12.43 2.54 -0.56
C LEU A 107 -10.93 2.34 -0.29
N LEU A 108 -10.52 1.16 0.15
CA LEU A 108 -9.18 0.92 0.68
C LEU A 108 -8.35 -0.07 -0.15
N GLY A 109 -8.96 -0.77 -1.10
CA GLY A 109 -8.32 -1.86 -1.82
C GLY A 109 -8.16 -3.13 -0.98
N ARG A 110 -7.18 -3.95 -1.34
CA ARG A 110 -6.88 -5.20 -0.66
C ARG A 110 -6.25 -4.95 0.72
N PRO A 111 -6.70 -5.65 1.79
CA PRO A 111 -6.05 -5.59 3.08
C PRO A 111 -4.64 -6.22 3.04
N SER A 112 -3.75 -5.71 3.86
CA SER A 112 -2.39 -6.25 4.05
C SER A 112 -2.41 -7.64 4.67
N GLN A 113 -3.39 -7.90 5.53
CA GLN A 113 -3.57 -9.16 6.24
C GLN A 113 -5.04 -9.44 6.54
N VAL A 114 -5.41 -10.72 6.48
CA VAL A 114 -6.73 -11.21 6.88
C VAL A 114 -6.55 -12.24 7.98
N GLN A 115 -7.23 -12.08 9.11
CA GLN A 115 -7.18 -12.98 10.25
C GLN A 115 -8.58 -13.44 10.64
N GLY A 116 -8.78 -14.74 10.78
CA GLY A 116 -10.03 -15.32 11.24
C GLY A 116 -10.26 -15.10 12.74
N LEU A 117 -11.50 -14.83 13.12
CA LEU A 117 -11.95 -14.70 14.51
C LEU A 117 -12.76 -15.94 14.91
N ALA A 118 -12.11 -16.92 15.57
CA ALA A 118 -12.73 -18.19 15.91
C ALA A 118 -13.96 -18.03 16.84
N ARG A 119 -13.89 -17.18 17.87
CA ARG A 119 -14.98 -16.95 18.83
C ARG A 119 -16.05 -15.99 18.34
N ALA A 120 -15.64 -14.89 17.67
CA ALA A 120 -16.56 -13.87 17.19
C ALA A 120 -17.18 -14.20 15.82
N ARG A 121 -16.82 -15.34 15.21
CA ARG A 121 -17.33 -15.77 13.90
C ARG A 121 -17.26 -14.66 12.86
N GLY A 122 -16.06 -14.36 12.39
CA GLY A 122 -15.81 -13.32 11.40
C GLY A 122 -14.35 -13.26 11.01
N VAL A 123 -13.95 -12.18 10.39
CA VAL A 123 -12.56 -11.92 10.00
C VAL A 123 -12.16 -10.48 10.36
N VAL A 124 -10.88 -10.28 10.65
CA VAL A 124 -10.29 -8.94 10.74
C VAL A 124 -9.45 -8.70 9.50
N TRP A 125 -9.72 -7.60 8.83
CA TRP A 125 -8.91 -7.05 7.77
C TRP A 125 -8.00 -5.98 8.36
N SER A 126 -6.69 -6.14 8.18
CA SER A 126 -5.70 -5.19 8.66
C SER A 126 -5.04 -4.49 7.48
N TYR A 127 -5.01 -3.17 7.53
CA TYR A 127 -4.40 -2.29 6.55
C TYR A 127 -3.18 -1.61 7.17
N ARG A 128 -2.00 -1.93 6.66
CA ARG A 128 -0.81 -1.18 7.03
C ARG A 128 -0.78 0.12 6.25
N TYR A 129 -0.41 1.19 6.92
CA TYR A 129 -0.25 2.49 6.29
C TYR A 129 0.91 3.23 6.92
N GLU A 130 1.43 4.23 6.20
CA GLU A 130 2.55 5.02 6.70
C GLU A 130 2.08 5.98 7.79
N ASN A 131 2.59 5.79 9.01
CA ASN A 131 2.31 6.65 10.16
C ASN A 131 3.45 6.60 11.17
N GLN A 132 3.49 7.59 12.09
CA GLN A 132 4.54 7.74 13.10
C GLN A 132 4.35 6.83 14.32
N PHE A 133 3.15 6.26 14.51
CA PHE A 133 2.75 5.57 15.74
C PHE A 133 2.84 4.05 15.64
N CYS A 134 3.32 3.52 14.52
CA CYS A 134 3.33 2.08 14.26
C CYS A 134 1.95 1.43 14.50
N ASN A 135 0.93 2.05 13.95
CA ASN A 135 -0.44 1.54 13.97
C ASN A 135 -0.81 0.97 12.60
N TRP A 136 -1.71 0.01 12.59
CA TRP A 136 -2.48 -0.36 11.43
C TRP A 136 -3.95 0.01 11.61
N PHE A 137 -4.69 0.15 10.52
CA PHE A 137 -6.14 0.28 10.56
C PHE A 137 -6.76 -1.11 10.39
N GLN A 138 -7.73 -1.45 11.23
CA GLN A 138 -8.38 -2.74 11.27
C GLN A 138 -9.89 -2.62 11.06
N VAL A 139 -10.45 -3.54 10.28
CA VAL A 139 -11.88 -3.64 10.02
C VAL A 139 -12.33 -5.04 10.40
N GLU A 140 -13.20 -5.17 11.40
CA GLU A 140 -13.83 -6.42 11.75
C GLU A 140 -15.07 -6.65 10.89
N LEU A 141 -15.12 -7.79 10.19
CA LEU A 141 -16.23 -8.20 9.35
C LEU A 141 -16.96 -9.40 9.97
N SER A 142 -18.27 -9.37 9.90
CA SER A 142 -19.14 -10.48 10.27
C SER A 142 -19.11 -11.61 9.23
N LEU A 143 -19.76 -12.75 9.54
CA LEU A 143 -19.98 -13.82 8.55
C LEU A 143 -20.86 -13.36 7.38
N GLN A 144 -21.69 -12.35 7.56
CA GLN A 144 -22.51 -11.73 6.52
C GLN A 144 -21.71 -10.71 5.70
N GLN A 145 -20.37 -10.64 5.88
CA GLN A 145 -19.50 -9.73 5.15
C GLN A 145 -19.85 -8.24 5.35
N GLN A 146 -20.32 -7.89 6.55
CA GLN A 146 -20.61 -6.52 6.95
C GLN A 146 -19.64 -6.07 8.05
N VAL A 147 -19.26 -4.80 8.02
CA VAL A 147 -18.43 -4.17 9.04
C VAL A 147 -19.17 -4.19 10.38
N ARG A 148 -18.53 -4.78 11.40
CA ARG A 148 -18.96 -4.69 12.80
C ARG A 148 -18.35 -3.50 13.50
N SER A 149 -17.04 -3.35 13.32
CA SER A 149 -16.26 -2.27 13.90
C SER A 149 -15.05 -1.98 13.03
N ALA A 150 -14.53 -0.76 13.16
CA ALA A 150 -13.27 -0.37 12.58
C ALA A 150 -12.49 0.52 13.56
N GLY A 151 -11.16 0.46 13.52
CA GLY A 151 -10.32 1.21 14.43
C GLY A 151 -8.84 0.92 14.24
N TYR A 152 -8.04 1.47 15.14
CA TYR A 152 -6.59 1.32 15.10
C TYR A 152 -6.12 0.25 16.08
N GLY A 153 -5.11 -0.51 15.69
CA GLY A 153 -4.45 -1.51 16.51
C GLY A 153 -2.95 -1.46 16.33
N GLN A 154 -2.22 -2.14 17.20
CA GLN A 154 -0.77 -2.26 17.09
C GLN A 154 -0.42 -3.52 16.30
N PRO A 155 0.41 -3.44 15.27
CA PRO A 155 0.86 -4.61 14.52
C PRO A 155 1.89 -5.43 15.33
N PRO A 156 1.97 -6.76 15.10
CA PRO A 156 2.84 -7.65 15.88
C PRO A 156 4.32 -7.28 15.86
N GLU A 157 4.78 -6.65 14.79
CA GLU A 157 6.18 -6.20 14.68
C GLU A 157 6.51 -5.04 15.63
N CYS A 158 5.52 -4.32 16.12
CA CYS A 158 5.69 -3.22 17.07
C CYS A 158 5.57 -3.69 18.52
N GLU A 159 4.79 -4.73 18.80
CA GLU A 159 4.67 -5.32 20.12
C GLU A 159 6.02 -5.85 20.64
N ARG A 160 6.89 -6.36 19.76
CA ARG A 160 8.21 -6.87 20.11
C ARG A 160 9.22 -5.79 20.57
N ARG A 161 9.03 -4.54 20.19
CA ARG A 161 9.91 -3.45 20.62
C ARG A 161 9.73 -3.09 22.08
N ASP A 162 8.51 -3.18 22.60
CA ASP A 162 8.22 -2.86 24.00
C ASP A 162 8.69 -3.97 24.96
N GLY A 163 8.86 -5.20 24.47
CA GLY A 163 9.35 -6.35 25.24
C GLY A 163 10.87 -6.34 25.50
N ILE A 164 11.67 -5.61 24.72
CA ILE A 164 13.14 -5.63 24.87
C ILE A 164 13.62 -4.70 26.00
N PHE A 165 12.79 -3.78 26.49
CA PHE A 165 13.13 -2.89 27.61
C PHE A 165 12.61 -3.35 28.99
N ARG A 166 12.00 -4.53 29.10
CA ARG A 166 11.80 -5.13 30.41
C ARG A 166 13.13 -5.75 30.89
N MET A 167 13.96 -4.97 31.55
CA MET A 167 15.09 -5.49 32.32
C MET A 167 14.53 -6.45 33.41
N PRO A 168 14.94 -7.72 33.43
CA PRO A 168 14.62 -8.58 34.57
C PRO A 168 15.55 -8.19 35.72
N GLY A 169 15.02 -7.61 36.77
CA GLY A 169 15.73 -7.45 38.02
C GLY A 169 15.81 -6.04 38.57
N MET A 170 14.70 -5.52 39.08
CA MET A 170 14.72 -4.66 40.27
C MET A 170 13.57 -5.12 41.18
N ARG A 171 13.95 -5.93 42.18
CA ARG A 171 13.18 -6.10 43.40
C ARG A 171 13.66 -5.09 44.43
#